data_e40df86d208db3629d9e6ef8a9a1e8ad
#
_entry.id   e40df86d208db3629d9e6ef8a9a1e8ad
#
_cell.length_a   1.000
_cell.length_b   1.000
_cell.length_c   1.000
_cell.angle_alpha   90.00
_cell.angle_beta   90.00
_cell.angle_gamma   90.00
#
_symmetry.space_group_name_H-M   'P 1'
#
loop_
_entity.id
_entity.type
_entity.pdbx_description
1 polymer ?
#
loop_
_entity_poly.entity_id
_entity_poly.type
_entity_poly.pdbx_seq_one_letter_code
_entity_poly.pdbx_strand_id
1 'polypeptide(L)'
;MNFNNVFRWHLPFLFLVLLTFRAAAADTLLILGDSLSAGYRMSASAAWPALLNDKWQSKTSVVNASISGDTSQQGLARLPALLKQHQPRWVLVELGGNDGLRGFQPQQTEQTLRQILQDVK
;
A
#
# COMPACT_ATOMS: atom_id res chain seq x y z
N MET A 1 50.36 -32.26 -3.08
CA MET A 1 49.43 -31.17 -2.79
C MET A 1 48.34 -31.18 -3.89
N ASN A 2 47.14 -31.53 -3.52
CA ASN A 2 46.08 -31.74 -4.48
C ASN A 2 45.30 -30.42 -4.60
N PHE A 3 45.50 -29.67 -5.71
CA PHE A 3 44.88 -28.39 -5.95
C PHE A 3 43.34 -28.43 -5.98
N ASN A 4 42.75 -29.61 -6.16
CA ASN A 4 41.30 -29.79 -6.16
C ASN A 4 40.63 -29.62 -4.80
N ASN A 5 41.37 -29.72 -3.71
CA ASN A 5 40.84 -29.59 -2.38
C ASN A 5 40.74 -28.12 -1.90
N VAL A 6 41.53 -27.24 -2.44
CA VAL A 6 41.52 -25.82 -2.05
C VAL A 6 40.31 -25.10 -2.69
N PHE A 7 39.89 -25.51 -3.88
CA PHE A 7 38.74 -24.91 -4.59
C PHE A 7 37.39 -25.28 -3.96
N ARG A 8 37.31 -26.44 -3.27
CA ARG A 8 36.05 -26.91 -2.66
C ARG A 8 35.65 -26.14 -1.40
N TRP A 9 36.57 -25.48 -0.74
CA TRP A 9 36.31 -24.78 0.54
C TRP A 9 35.83 -23.34 0.36
N HIS A 10 36.09 -22.68 -0.77
CA HIS A 10 35.73 -21.29 -0.97
C HIS A 10 34.33 -21.10 -1.58
N LEU A 11 33.83 -22.04 -2.37
CA LEU A 11 32.52 -21.95 -3.03
C LEU A 11 31.33 -21.98 -2.07
N PRO A 12 31.23 -22.86 -1.05
CA PRO A 12 30.14 -22.84 -0.09
C PRO A 12 30.11 -21.61 0.79
N PHE A 13 31.26 -21.00 1.06
CA PHE A 13 31.35 -19.80 1.90
C PHE A 13 30.85 -18.56 1.21
N LEU A 14 31.13 -18.39 -0.07
CA LEU A 14 30.61 -17.29 -0.88
C LEU A 14 29.09 -17.36 -1.03
N PHE A 15 28.52 -18.55 -1.10
CA PHE A 15 27.07 -18.75 -1.20
C PHE A 15 26.33 -18.36 0.10
N LEU A 16 26.92 -18.60 1.26
CA LEU A 16 26.35 -18.25 2.57
C LEU A 16 26.35 -16.74 2.82
N VAL A 17 27.37 -16.01 2.35
CA VAL A 17 27.46 -14.55 2.52
C VAL A 17 26.44 -13.82 1.67
N LEU A 18 26.07 -14.33 0.50
CA LEU A 18 25.04 -13.74 -0.38
C LEU A 18 23.60 -13.89 0.16
N LEU A 19 23.36 -14.84 1.08
CA LEU A 19 22.03 -15.09 1.66
C LEU A 19 21.72 -14.22 2.88
N THR A 20 22.66 -13.46 3.41
CA THR A 20 22.53 -12.81 4.73
C THR A 20 22.15 -11.32 4.67
N PHE A 21 22.02 -10.70 3.47
CA PHE A 21 21.72 -9.28 3.35
C PHE A 21 20.40 -9.03 2.62
N ARG A 22 19.27 -9.13 3.33
CA ARG A 22 18.04 -8.44 2.93
C ARG A 22 17.67 -7.43 4.01
N ALA A 23 17.76 -6.16 3.68
CA ALA A 23 17.15 -5.13 4.49
C ALA A 23 15.63 -5.37 4.52
N ALA A 24 15.02 -5.38 5.72
CA ALA A 24 13.59 -5.44 5.86
C ALA A 24 12.99 -4.20 5.17
N ALA A 25 12.00 -4.39 4.28
CA ALA A 25 11.26 -3.30 3.69
C ALA A 25 10.51 -2.54 4.79
N ALA A 26 10.45 -1.21 4.71
CA ALA A 26 9.65 -0.41 5.61
C ALA A 26 8.17 -0.78 5.46
N ASP A 27 7.44 -0.77 6.57
CA ASP A 27 6.00 -0.99 6.56
C ASP A 27 5.29 0.08 5.73
N THR A 28 4.21 -0.29 5.06
CA THR A 28 3.45 0.60 4.19
C THR A 28 2.03 0.78 4.71
N LEU A 29 1.57 2.03 4.77
CA LEU A 29 0.17 2.40 4.89
C LEU A 29 -0.36 2.75 3.51
N LEU A 30 -1.34 2.01 3.04
CA LEU A 30 -2.06 2.31 1.81
C LEU A 30 -3.31 3.13 2.15
N ILE A 31 -3.51 4.25 1.47
CA ILE A 31 -4.72 5.07 1.60
C ILE A 31 -5.57 4.85 0.36
N LEU A 32 -6.76 4.29 0.56
CA LEU A 32 -7.77 4.07 -0.46
C LEU A 32 -8.90 5.07 -0.22
N GLY A 33 -8.87 6.16 -0.96
CA GLY A 33 -9.78 7.28 -0.73
C GLY A 33 -10.23 7.98 -2.00
N ASP A 34 -10.93 9.08 -1.80
CA ASP A 34 -11.46 9.95 -2.86
C ASP A 34 -10.77 11.32 -2.84
N SER A 35 -11.49 12.38 -3.24
CA SER A 35 -10.94 13.74 -3.32
C SER A 35 -10.44 14.30 -2.00
N LEU A 36 -11.00 13.87 -0.88
CA LEU A 36 -10.57 14.35 0.44
C LEU A 36 -9.15 13.90 0.77
N SER A 37 -8.75 12.75 0.28
CA SER A 37 -7.40 12.21 0.46
C SER A 37 -6.50 12.44 -0.74
N ALA A 38 -7.05 12.55 -1.95
CA ALA A 38 -6.27 12.83 -3.16
C ALA A 38 -5.67 14.25 -3.20
N GLY A 39 -6.23 15.18 -2.43
CA GLY A 39 -5.80 16.57 -2.45
C GLY A 39 -6.43 17.37 -3.58
N TYR A 40 -7.73 17.22 -3.78
CA TYR A 40 -8.48 17.93 -4.81
C TYR A 40 -8.31 19.44 -4.69
N ARG A 41 -7.94 20.09 -5.79
CA ARG A 41 -7.69 21.54 -5.91
C ARG A 41 -6.58 22.07 -4.98
N MET A 42 -5.63 21.22 -4.61
CA MET A 42 -4.45 21.66 -3.88
C MET A 42 -3.19 21.00 -4.45
N SER A 43 -2.02 21.48 -4.10
CA SER A 43 -0.78 20.82 -4.45
C SER A 43 -0.69 19.45 -3.75
N ALA A 44 -0.14 18.46 -4.42
CA ALA A 44 0.00 17.11 -3.85
C ALA A 44 0.73 17.11 -2.50
N SER A 45 1.73 17.96 -2.34
CA SER A 45 2.52 18.10 -1.11
C SER A 45 1.73 18.69 0.06
N ALA A 46 0.61 19.36 -0.19
CA ALA A 46 -0.26 19.94 0.83
C ALA A 46 -1.39 19.00 1.27
N ALA A 47 -1.62 17.90 0.56
CA ALA A 47 -2.62 16.91 0.92
C ALA A 47 -2.20 16.16 2.20
N TRP A 48 -3.18 15.79 3.03
CA TRP A 48 -2.90 15.18 4.32
C TRP A 48 -2.05 13.89 4.24
N PRO A 49 -2.17 13.02 3.21
CA PRO A 49 -1.31 11.86 3.12
C PRO A 49 0.16 12.20 2.94
N ALA A 50 0.46 13.24 2.15
CA ALA A 50 1.83 13.72 1.97
C ALA A 50 2.41 14.30 3.26
N LEU A 51 1.61 15.07 3.99
CA LEU A 51 2.01 15.63 5.29
C LEU A 51 2.27 14.52 6.31
N LEU A 52 1.46 13.47 6.31
CA LEU A 52 1.66 12.32 7.17
C LEU A 52 2.94 11.56 6.81
N ASN A 53 3.18 11.37 5.51
CA ASN A 53 4.40 10.72 5.03
C ASN A 53 5.65 11.48 5.45
N ASP A 54 5.63 12.80 5.34
CA ASP A 54 6.73 13.67 5.76
C ASP A 54 6.98 13.55 7.27
N LYS A 55 5.91 13.47 8.06
CA LYS A 55 5.99 13.35 9.51
C LYS A 55 6.56 12.00 9.95
N TRP A 56 6.20 10.92 9.28
CA TRP A 56 6.67 9.57 9.61
C TRP A 56 8.04 9.27 9.01
N GLN A 57 8.43 9.97 7.98
CA GLN A 57 9.71 9.83 7.30
C GLN A 57 9.98 8.37 6.87
N SER A 58 11.11 7.80 7.33
CA SER A 58 11.56 6.48 6.90
C SER A 58 10.94 5.30 7.66
N LYS A 59 10.16 5.54 8.72
CA LYS A 59 9.63 4.47 9.58
C LYS A 59 8.46 3.73 8.94
N THR A 60 7.57 4.48 8.29
CA THR A 60 6.42 3.93 7.57
C THR A 60 6.24 4.73 6.29
N SER A 61 6.08 4.03 5.19
CA SER A 61 5.82 4.66 3.90
C SER A 61 4.31 4.83 3.71
N VAL A 62 3.86 6.03 3.36
CA VAL A 62 2.46 6.32 3.05
C VAL A 62 2.27 6.32 1.54
N VAL A 63 1.45 5.41 1.03
CA VAL A 63 1.06 5.33 -0.38
C VAL A 63 -0.36 5.85 -0.53
N ASN A 64 -0.50 6.98 -1.18
CA ASN A 64 -1.81 7.57 -1.45
C ASN A 64 -2.35 7.05 -2.78
N ALA A 65 -3.28 6.10 -2.71
CA ALA A 65 -3.96 5.53 -3.88
C ALA A 65 -5.36 6.14 -4.07
N SER A 66 -5.59 7.34 -3.55
CA SER A 66 -6.88 8.01 -3.63
C SER A 66 -7.11 8.62 -5.01
N ILE A 67 -8.35 8.56 -5.48
CA ILE A 67 -8.77 9.16 -6.75
C ILE A 67 -9.99 10.03 -6.50
N SER A 68 -9.91 11.30 -6.91
CA SER A 68 -11.02 12.24 -6.81
C SER A 68 -12.26 11.71 -7.55
N GLY A 69 -13.42 11.76 -6.90
CA GLY A 69 -14.68 11.30 -7.47
C GLY A 69 -14.98 9.83 -7.30
N ASP A 70 -14.07 9.04 -6.77
CA ASP A 70 -14.28 7.60 -6.58
C ASP A 70 -15.43 7.31 -5.61
N THR A 71 -16.27 6.38 -6.02
CA THR A 71 -17.26 5.73 -5.15
C THR A 71 -16.61 4.55 -4.41
N SER A 72 -17.31 4.01 -3.42
CA SER A 72 -16.85 2.82 -2.72
C SER A 72 -16.66 1.62 -3.66
N GLN A 73 -17.52 1.45 -4.66
CA GLN A 73 -17.40 0.38 -5.65
C GLN A 73 -16.15 0.54 -6.53
N GLN A 74 -15.83 1.77 -6.94
CA GLN A 74 -14.63 2.05 -7.69
C GLN A 74 -13.37 1.77 -6.87
N GLY A 75 -13.39 2.13 -5.60
CA GLY A 75 -12.31 1.78 -4.67
C GLY A 75 -12.13 0.27 -4.52
N LEU A 76 -13.23 -0.47 -4.34
CA LEU A 76 -13.20 -1.92 -4.28
C LEU A 76 -12.60 -2.54 -5.54
N ALA A 77 -12.96 -2.03 -6.70
CA ALA A 77 -12.46 -2.56 -7.98
C ALA A 77 -10.93 -2.41 -8.13
N ARG A 78 -10.34 -1.36 -7.55
CA ARG A 78 -8.89 -1.12 -7.61
C ARG A 78 -8.10 -1.86 -6.52
N LEU A 79 -8.77 -2.29 -5.48
CA LEU A 79 -8.12 -2.82 -4.28
C LEU A 79 -7.23 -4.05 -4.53
N PRO A 80 -7.65 -5.08 -5.29
CA PRO A 80 -6.81 -6.28 -5.47
C PRO A 80 -5.44 -5.97 -6.07
N ALA A 81 -5.39 -5.12 -7.09
CA ALA A 81 -4.13 -4.75 -7.74
C ALA A 81 -3.23 -3.94 -6.80
N LEU A 82 -3.83 -3.05 -5.99
CA LEU A 82 -3.10 -2.23 -5.02
C LEU A 82 -2.51 -3.09 -3.89
N LEU A 83 -3.26 -4.06 -3.38
CA LEU A 83 -2.78 -4.98 -2.36
C LEU A 83 -1.60 -5.81 -2.88
N LYS A 84 -1.70 -6.28 -4.11
CA LYS A 84 -0.63 -7.06 -4.75
C LYS A 84 0.63 -6.22 -4.98
N GLN A 85 0.46 -4.99 -5.45
CA GLN A 85 1.57 -4.10 -5.78
C GLN A 85 2.32 -3.61 -4.55
N HIS A 86 1.59 -3.20 -3.50
CA HIS A 86 2.17 -2.51 -2.36
C HIS A 86 2.35 -3.39 -1.13
N GLN A 87 1.63 -4.50 -1.03
CA GLN A 87 1.63 -5.40 0.13
C GLN A 87 1.60 -4.64 1.46
N PRO A 88 0.60 -3.75 1.65
CA PRO A 88 0.57 -2.85 2.78
C PRO A 88 0.35 -3.61 4.09
N ARG A 89 0.92 -3.11 5.17
CA ARG A 89 0.62 -3.59 6.51
C ARG A 89 -0.70 -3.04 7.02
N TRP A 90 -1.04 -1.81 6.61
CA TRP A 90 -2.29 -1.16 6.98
C TRP A 90 -2.95 -0.56 5.74
N VAL A 91 -4.26 -0.56 5.75
CA VAL A 91 -5.07 0.12 4.73
C VAL A 91 -6.03 1.06 5.44
N LEU A 92 -5.98 2.34 5.07
CA LEU A 92 -6.95 3.32 5.52
C LEU A 92 -7.94 3.58 4.39
N VAL A 93 -9.23 3.41 4.67
CA VAL A 93 -10.30 3.59 3.69
C VAL A 93 -11.07 4.87 4.01
N GLU A 94 -11.12 5.78 3.03
CA GLU A 94 -11.88 7.02 3.12
C GLU A 94 -12.76 7.14 1.87
N LEU A 95 -13.91 6.44 1.87
CA LEU A 95 -14.83 6.32 0.74
C LEU A 95 -16.27 6.35 1.21
N GLY A 96 -17.20 6.69 0.32
CA GLY A 96 -18.64 6.67 0.57
C GLY A 96 -19.31 8.01 0.36
N GLY A 97 -18.59 9.12 0.44
CA GLY A 97 -19.15 10.45 0.19
C GLY A 97 -19.72 10.60 -1.21
N ASN A 98 -19.00 10.11 -2.22
CA ASN A 98 -19.47 10.16 -3.61
C ASN A 98 -20.63 9.20 -3.87
N ASP A 99 -20.74 8.09 -3.16
CA ASP A 99 -21.93 7.22 -3.19
C ASP A 99 -23.17 8.00 -2.82
N GLY A 100 -23.12 8.75 -1.71
CA GLY A 100 -24.19 9.60 -1.26
C GLY A 100 -24.55 10.71 -2.25
N LEU A 101 -23.53 11.38 -2.80
CA LEU A 101 -23.72 12.44 -3.79
C LEU A 101 -24.38 11.92 -5.07
N ARG A 102 -24.14 10.68 -5.46
CA ARG A 102 -24.74 10.04 -6.64
C ARG A 102 -26.09 9.38 -6.33
N GLY A 103 -26.56 9.45 -5.10
CA GLY A 103 -27.85 8.90 -4.70
C GLY A 103 -27.87 7.39 -4.52
N PHE A 104 -26.71 6.76 -4.27
CA PHE A 104 -26.67 5.33 -3.96
C PHE A 104 -27.32 5.08 -2.62
N GLN A 105 -27.98 3.92 -2.51
CA GLN A 105 -28.59 3.54 -1.24
C GLN A 105 -27.53 3.24 -0.19
N PRO A 106 -27.73 3.67 1.07
CA PRO A 106 -26.76 3.43 2.13
C PRO A 106 -26.40 1.97 2.33
N GLN A 107 -27.35 1.06 2.11
CA GLN A 107 -27.13 -0.39 2.23
C GLN A 107 -26.10 -0.89 1.21
N GLN A 108 -26.11 -0.35 0.00
CA GLN A 108 -25.11 -0.70 -1.04
C GLN A 108 -23.72 -0.24 -0.63
N THR A 109 -23.61 0.98 -0.13
CA THR A 109 -22.33 1.51 0.34
C THR A 109 -21.79 0.69 1.51
N GLU A 110 -22.65 0.34 2.47
CA GLU A 110 -22.27 -0.51 3.60
C GLU A 110 -21.74 -1.87 3.14
N GLN A 111 -22.44 -2.53 2.23
CA GLN A 111 -22.01 -3.83 1.69
C GLN A 111 -20.66 -3.74 1.01
N THR A 112 -20.43 -2.70 0.21
CA THR A 112 -19.17 -2.48 -0.48
C THR A 112 -18.03 -2.23 0.49
N LEU A 113 -18.23 -1.39 1.50
CA LEU A 113 -17.22 -1.11 2.51
C LEU A 113 -16.89 -2.37 3.33
N ARG A 114 -17.89 -3.18 3.66
CA ARG A 114 -17.67 -4.47 4.33
C ARG A 114 -16.81 -5.40 3.46
N GLN A 115 -17.07 -5.44 2.16
CA GLN A 115 -16.29 -6.26 1.23
C GLN A 115 -14.83 -5.77 1.17
N ILE A 116 -14.62 -4.46 1.13
CA ILE A 116 -13.26 -3.88 1.18
C ILE A 116 -12.54 -4.35 2.45
N LEU A 117 -13.19 -4.25 3.61
CA LEU A 117 -12.59 -4.66 4.88
C LEU A 117 -12.26 -6.15 4.92
N GLN A 118 -13.09 -6.99 4.30
CA GLN A 118 -12.80 -8.43 4.19
C GLN A 118 -11.62 -8.72 3.27
N ASP A 119 -11.54 -8.03 2.15
CA ASP A 119 -10.49 -8.25 1.15
C ASP A 119 -9.11 -7.79 1.65
N VAL A 120 -9.07 -6.81 2.56
CA VAL A 120 -7.83 -6.33 3.18
C VAL A 120 -7.23 -7.35 4.16
N LYS A 121 -8.07 -8.14 4.80
CA LYS A 121 -7.60 -9.18 5.72
C LYS A 121 -6.88 -10.29 4.96
#